data_96f850dc667abf61b1ac4025ced99475
#
_entry.id   96f850dc667abf61b1ac4025ced99475
#
_cell.length_a   1.000
_cell.length_b   1.000
_cell.length_c   1.000
_cell.angle_alpha   90.00
_cell.angle_beta   90.00
_cell.angle_gamma   90.00
#
_symmetry.space_group_name_H-M   'P 1'
#
loop_
_entity.id
_entity.type
_entity.pdbx_description
1 polymer ?
#
loop_
_entity_poly.entity_id
_entity_poly.type
_entity_poly.pdbx_seq_one_letter_code
_entity_poly.pdbx_strand_id
1 'polypeptide(L)'
;MELCLHQVRGRAARLPVTLRQCTREEAETVYRLQNEVRAMMPNPELFMPDTLENIQSYLKHDLCLGAWDGERLGAYFILRYCGHSEHNYAAFMGIPEAEWEYWANADSVIVHPDWRGNGLQRILLEDALPLLRPGIVGIGATVSPGNPYSLNNAKASGFEIVSRREMYGGHDRYLLAKHL
;
A
#
# COMPACT_ATOMS: atom_id res chain seq x y z
N MET A 1 -9.03 -14.53 2.37
CA MET A 1 -8.17 -15.71 2.00
C MET A 1 -7.36 -16.12 3.22
N GLU A 2 -7.15 -17.45 3.42
CA GLU A 2 -6.25 -17.94 4.48
C GLU A 2 -4.83 -18.09 3.93
N LEU A 3 -3.85 -17.67 4.70
CA LEU A 3 -2.42 -17.74 4.38
C LEU A 3 -1.65 -18.25 5.60
N CYS A 4 -0.55 -18.96 5.40
CA CYS A 4 0.35 -19.36 6.48
C CYS A 4 1.68 -18.62 6.34
N LEU A 5 2.05 -17.80 7.33
CA LEU A 5 3.36 -17.19 7.40
C LEU A 5 4.40 -18.24 7.78
N HIS A 6 5.52 -18.26 7.05
CA HIS A 6 6.62 -19.21 7.28
C HIS A 6 7.75 -18.60 8.12
N GLN A 7 7.71 -17.32 8.39
CA GLN A 7 8.65 -16.60 9.23
C GLN A 7 7.91 -15.63 10.14
N VAL A 8 8.31 -15.61 11.41
CA VAL A 8 7.90 -14.60 12.40
C VAL A 8 9.14 -14.17 13.17
N ARG A 9 9.37 -12.86 13.29
CA ARG A 9 10.58 -12.27 13.92
C ARG A 9 11.87 -12.82 13.34
N GLY A 10 11.93 -13.05 12.02
CA GLY A 10 13.10 -13.60 11.34
C GLY A 10 13.41 -15.07 11.66
N ARG A 11 12.51 -15.78 12.32
CA ARG A 11 12.64 -17.22 12.65
C ARG A 11 11.60 -18.04 11.90
N ALA A 12 11.95 -19.26 11.52
CA ALA A 12 10.99 -20.20 10.95
C ALA A 12 9.80 -20.38 11.90
N ALA A 13 8.59 -20.27 11.36
CA ALA A 13 7.34 -20.35 12.10
C ALA A 13 6.22 -20.87 11.20
N ARG A 14 5.07 -21.21 11.80
CA ARG A 14 3.81 -21.46 11.09
C ARG A 14 2.73 -20.65 11.81
N LEU A 15 2.41 -19.48 11.24
CA LEU A 15 1.36 -18.61 11.77
C LEU A 15 0.26 -18.49 10.72
N PRO A 16 -0.93 -19.05 10.94
CA PRO A 16 -2.07 -18.84 10.07
C PRO A 16 -2.54 -17.39 10.21
N VAL A 17 -2.79 -16.72 9.09
CA VAL A 17 -3.33 -15.36 9.03
C VAL A 17 -4.46 -15.32 8.01
N THR A 18 -5.45 -14.47 8.28
CA THR A 18 -6.56 -14.22 7.37
C THR A 18 -6.33 -12.92 6.61
N LEU A 19 -6.36 -12.97 5.27
CA LEU A 19 -6.42 -11.78 4.44
C LEU A 19 -7.87 -11.41 4.21
N ARG A 20 -8.24 -10.19 4.60
CA ARG A 20 -9.58 -9.66 4.43
C ARG A 20 -9.59 -8.14 4.34
N GLN A 21 -10.67 -7.60 3.82
CA GLN A 21 -10.88 -6.15 3.82
C GLN A 21 -11.01 -5.65 5.27
N CYS A 22 -10.39 -4.51 5.54
CA CYS A 22 -10.53 -3.79 6.80
C CYS A 22 -11.88 -3.06 6.80
N THR A 23 -12.55 -3.06 7.95
CA THR A 23 -13.81 -2.34 8.16
C THR A 23 -13.54 -0.91 8.67
N ARG A 24 -14.56 -0.06 8.66
CA ARG A 24 -14.45 1.34 9.15
C ARG A 24 -14.08 1.42 10.63
N GLU A 25 -14.59 0.49 11.41
CA GLU A 25 -14.37 0.40 12.85
C GLU A 25 -12.91 0.08 13.18
N GLU A 26 -12.17 -0.46 12.21
CA GLU A 26 -10.77 -0.85 12.36
C GLU A 26 -9.77 0.27 12.00
N ALA A 27 -10.24 1.49 11.73
CA ALA A 27 -9.39 2.62 11.35
C ALA A 27 -8.30 2.92 12.40
N GLU A 28 -8.64 2.87 13.69
CA GLU A 28 -7.66 3.07 14.76
C GLU A 28 -6.60 1.95 14.78
N THR A 29 -6.98 0.72 14.46
CA THR A 29 -6.04 -0.42 14.38
C THR A 29 -5.07 -0.25 13.21
N VAL A 30 -5.56 0.19 12.04
CA VAL A 30 -4.72 0.52 10.88
C VAL A 30 -3.78 1.68 11.21
N TYR A 31 -4.28 2.76 11.80
CA TYR A 31 -3.51 3.93 12.22
C TYR A 31 -2.43 3.57 13.24
N ARG A 32 -2.78 2.73 14.23
CA ARG A 32 -1.81 2.26 15.24
C ARG A 32 -0.70 1.45 14.61
N LEU A 33 -1.00 0.49 13.72
CA LEU A 33 0.03 -0.30 13.04
C LEU A 33 0.97 0.59 12.21
N GLN A 34 0.44 1.59 11.51
CA GLN A 34 1.24 2.57 10.77
C GLN A 34 2.28 3.24 11.66
N ASN A 35 1.84 3.80 12.79
CA ASN A 35 2.70 4.54 13.70
C ASN A 35 3.69 3.64 14.43
N GLU A 36 3.27 2.42 14.80
CA GLU A 36 4.15 1.42 15.41
C GLU A 36 5.29 1.06 14.44
N VAL A 37 4.98 0.75 13.19
CA VAL A 37 5.99 0.41 12.19
C VAL A 37 6.89 1.61 11.89
N ARG A 38 6.32 2.82 11.76
CA ARG A 38 7.07 4.05 11.53
C ARG A 38 8.07 4.31 12.64
N ALA A 39 7.69 4.11 13.90
CA ALA A 39 8.58 4.27 15.05
C ALA A 39 9.76 3.28 15.07
N MET A 40 9.62 2.13 14.41
CA MET A 40 10.66 1.12 14.27
C MET A 40 11.55 1.31 13.02
N MET A 41 11.24 2.29 12.15
CA MET A 41 12.02 2.52 10.94
C MET A 41 13.33 3.24 11.26
N PRO A 42 14.48 2.82 10.69
CA PRO A 42 15.73 3.56 10.81
C PRO A 42 15.64 4.98 10.24
N ASN A 43 14.87 5.15 9.16
CA ASN A 43 14.62 6.42 8.48
C ASN A 43 13.11 6.63 8.33
N PRO A 44 12.40 7.17 9.34
CA PRO A 44 10.95 7.33 9.31
C PRO A 44 10.45 8.32 8.25
N GLU A 45 11.29 9.22 7.75
CA GLU A 45 11.03 10.16 6.65
C GLU A 45 10.88 9.51 5.27
N LEU A 46 11.27 8.24 5.12
CA LEU A 46 11.03 7.48 3.89
C LEU A 46 9.54 7.14 3.70
N PHE A 47 8.75 7.24 4.76
CA PHE A 47 7.33 6.97 4.79
C PHE A 47 6.55 8.22 5.22
N MET A 48 5.58 8.63 4.41
CA MET A 48 4.64 9.71 4.72
C MET A 48 3.42 9.11 5.42
N PRO A 49 3.22 9.37 6.73
CA PRO A 49 2.10 8.80 7.46
C PRO A 49 0.81 9.53 7.16
N ASP A 50 -0.29 8.79 7.12
CA ASP A 50 -1.63 9.32 7.07
C ASP A 50 -2.11 9.73 8.46
N THR A 51 -3.04 10.70 8.51
CA THR A 51 -3.78 11.00 9.73
C THR A 51 -4.87 9.96 9.99
N LEU A 52 -5.38 9.89 11.23
CA LEU A 52 -6.50 8.99 11.53
C LEU A 52 -7.73 9.32 10.68
N GLU A 53 -8.00 10.61 10.46
CA GLU A 53 -9.13 11.08 9.63
C GLU A 53 -8.97 10.61 8.18
N ASN A 54 -7.74 10.67 7.63
CA ASN A 54 -7.48 10.15 6.28
C ASN A 54 -7.77 8.65 6.22
N ILE A 55 -7.26 7.87 7.18
CA ILE A 55 -7.50 6.42 7.23
C ILE A 55 -8.99 6.11 7.38
N GLN A 56 -9.72 6.83 8.23
CA GLN A 56 -11.18 6.69 8.35
C GLN A 56 -11.90 6.95 7.03
N SER A 57 -11.44 7.97 6.27
CA SER A 57 -11.96 8.28 4.94
C SER A 57 -11.65 7.16 3.94
N TYR A 58 -10.42 6.64 3.96
CA TYR A 58 -10.01 5.56 3.04
C TYR A 58 -10.79 4.27 3.30
N LEU A 59 -10.98 3.87 4.56
CA LEU A 59 -11.75 2.67 4.88
C LEU A 59 -13.24 2.81 4.54
N LYS A 60 -13.71 4.04 4.34
CA LYS A 60 -15.08 4.34 3.91
C LYS A 60 -15.25 4.30 2.39
N HIS A 61 -14.26 4.77 1.66
CA HIS A 61 -14.38 5.09 0.23
C HIS A 61 -13.46 4.30 -0.67
N ASP A 62 -12.44 3.66 -0.13
CA ASP A 62 -11.36 3.04 -0.87
C ASP A 62 -11.20 1.56 -0.47
N LEU A 63 -10.23 0.86 -1.05
CA LEU A 63 -9.96 -0.53 -0.72
C LEU A 63 -8.80 -0.61 0.27
N CYS A 64 -9.05 -1.18 1.43
CA CYS A 64 -8.00 -1.52 2.39
C CYS A 64 -8.04 -3.02 2.69
N LEU A 65 -6.96 -3.74 2.39
CA LEU A 65 -6.79 -5.14 2.76
C LEU A 65 -5.83 -5.25 3.94
N GLY A 66 -6.17 -6.12 4.88
CA GLY A 66 -5.34 -6.43 6.05
C GLY A 66 -5.01 -7.91 6.15
N ALA A 67 -3.84 -8.21 6.69
CA ALA A 67 -3.46 -9.55 7.12
C ALA A 67 -3.59 -9.63 8.65
N TRP A 68 -4.39 -10.58 9.12
CA TRP A 68 -4.85 -10.66 10.50
C TRP A 68 -4.52 -12.01 11.15
N ASP A 69 -4.01 -11.94 12.37
CA ASP A 69 -3.93 -13.07 13.31
C ASP A 69 -4.93 -12.82 14.44
N GLY A 70 -6.11 -13.42 14.34
CA GLY A 70 -7.24 -13.06 15.18
C GLY A 70 -7.58 -11.56 15.07
N GLU A 71 -7.42 -10.84 16.18
CA GLU A 71 -7.66 -9.39 16.24
C GLU A 71 -6.39 -8.55 15.93
N ARG A 72 -5.24 -9.19 15.78
CA ARG A 72 -3.98 -8.50 15.50
C ARG A 72 -3.82 -8.25 14.00
N LEU A 73 -3.79 -7.01 13.60
CA LEU A 73 -3.37 -6.59 12.26
C LEU A 73 -1.84 -6.58 12.19
N GLY A 74 -1.25 -7.32 11.25
CA GLY A 74 0.20 -7.35 11.08
C GLY A 74 0.69 -6.78 9.74
N ALA A 75 -0.22 -6.61 8.77
CA ALA A 75 0.08 -5.90 7.53
C ALA A 75 -1.21 -5.32 6.95
N TYR A 76 -1.09 -4.23 6.17
CA TYR A 76 -2.19 -3.71 5.37
C TYR A 76 -1.70 -3.13 4.05
N PHE A 77 -2.62 -2.99 3.10
CA PHE A 77 -2.45 -2.31 1.83
C PHE A 77 -3.67 -1.44 1.58
N ILE A 78 -3.46 -0.15 1.30
CA ILE A 78 -4.48 0.82 0.92
C ILE A 78 -4.32 1.15 -0.56
N LEU A 79 -5.42 0.99 -1.29
CA LEU A 79 -5.56 1.40 -2.67
C LEU A 79 -6.68 2.43 -2.77
N ARG A 80 -6.37 3.61 -3.29
CA ARG A 80 -7.28 4.76 -3.34
C ARG A 80 -7.79 5.03 -4.75
N TYR A 81 -9.05 5.42 -4.82
CA TYR A 81 -9.72 5.84 -6.05
C TYR A 81 -9.86 7.36 -6.06
N CYS A 82 -8.82 8.04 -6.52
CA CYS A 82 -8.72 9.50 -6.43
C CYS A 82 -9.53 10.24 -7.52
N GLY A 83 -10.07 9.54 -8.53
CA GLY A 83 -10.83 10.17 -9.61
C GLY A 83 -10.07 11.33 -10.27
N HIS A 84 -10.73 12.47 -10.46
CA HIS A 84 -10.12 13.68 -11.03
C HIS A 84 -9.39 14.57 -10.01
N SER A 85 -9.08 14.06 -8.83
CA SER A 85 -8.30 14.80 -7.84
C SER A 85 -6.86 15.01 -8.30
N GLU A 86 -6.26 16.16 -7.96
CA GLU A 86 -4.83 16.44 -8.12
C GLU A 86 -3.92 15.46 -7.37
N HIS A 87 -4.48 14.69 -6.43
CA HIS A 87 -3.76 13.63 -5.71
C HIS A 87 -3.71 12.31 -6.48
N ASN A 88 -4.38 12.21 -7.63
CA ASN A 88 -4.30 11.03 -8.48
C ASN A 88 -2.91 10.97 -9.14
N TYR A 89 -2.21 9.87 -8.98
CA TYR A 89 -0.88 9.71 -9.58
C TYR A 89 -0.92 9.74 -11.11
N ALA A 90 -2.06 9.43 -11.73
CA ALA A 90 -2.27 9.57 -13.17
C ALA A 90 -1.95 10.99 -13.68
N ALA A 91 -2.28 12.02 -12.89
CA ALA A 91 -1.97 13.42 -13.21
C ALA A 91 -0.47 13.66 -13.42
N PHE A 92 0.38 12.90 -12.74
CA PHE A 92 1.84 13.06 -12.81
C PHE A 92 2.50 12.09 -13.80
N MET A 93 1.74 11.18 -14.40
CA MET A 93 2.21 10.18 -15.36
C MET A 93 1.98 10.59 -16.82
N GLY A 94 1.42 11.79 -17.05
CA GLY A 94 1.06 12.25 -18.39
C GLY A 94 -0.19 11.59 -18.97
N ILE A 95 -0.99 10.94 -18.11
CA ILE A 95 -2.28 10.37 -18.50
C ILE A 95 -3.27 11.51 -18.74
N PRO A 96 -4.08 11.48 -19.82
CA PRO A 96 -5.10 12.49 -20.04
C PRO A 96 -6.09 12.58 -18.88
N GLU A 97 -6.51 13.80 -18.52
CA GLU A 97 -7.39 14.02 -17.37
C GLU A 97 -8.70 13.20 -17.46
N ALA A 98 -9.23 13.05 -18.66
CA ALA A 98 -10.44 12.25 -18.92
C ALA A 98 -10.27 10.75 -18.55
N GLU A 99 -9.05 10.28 -18.35
CA GLU A 99 -8.73 8.88 -18.02
C GLU A 99 -8.35 8.68 -16.56
N TRP A 100 -8.20 9.75 -15.75
CA TRP A 100 -7.74 9.62 -14.36
C TRP A 100 -8.66 8.77 -13.50
N GLU A 101 -9.97 8.80 -13.75
CA GLU A 101 -10.95 8.00 -13.00
C GLU A 101 -10.75 6.48 -13.16
N TYR A 102 -10.04 6.05 -14.21
CA TYR A 102 -9.69 4.66 -14.47
C TYR A 102 -8.36 4.23 -13.84
N TRP A 103 -7.73 5.12 -13.08
CA TRP A 103 -6.48 4.86 -12.38
C TRP A 103 -6.67 4.90 -10.87
N ALA A 104 -6.09 3.89 -10.20
CA ALA A 104 -6.04 3.85 -8.75
C ALA A 104 -4.63 4.14 -8.23
N ASN A 105 -4.52 4.62 -7.00
CA ASN A 105 -3.26 4.81 -6.32
C ASN A 105 -3.00 3.66 -5.36
N ALA A 106 -1.89 2.94 -5.50
CA ALA A 106 -1.31 2.12 -4.43
C ALA A 106 -0.68 3.11 -3.43
N ASP A 107 -1.48 3.51 -2.44
CA ASP A 107 -1.17 4.65 -1.58
C ASP A 107 -0.20 4.26 -0.48
N SER A 108 -0.54 3.25 0.31
CA SER A 108 0.35 2.77 1.37
C SER A 108 0.29 1.25 1.54
N VAL A 109 1.45 0.68 1.84
CA VAL A 109 1.59 -0.71 2.25
C VAL A 109 2.50 -0.78 3.46
N ILE A 110 2.00 -1.36 4.54
CA ILE A 110 2.73 -1.54 5.79
C ILE A 110 2.78 -3.02 6.13
N VAL A 111 3.97 -3.48 6.52
CA VAL A 111 4.18 -4.83 7.07
C VAL A 111 4.96 -4.70 8.36
N HIS A 112 4.37 -5.16 9.46
CA HIS A 112 5.02 -5.20 10.77
C HIS A 112 6.36 -5.96 10.66
N PRO A 113 7.45 -5.48 11.27
CA PRO A 113 8.76 -6.12 11.21
C PRO A 113 8.74 -7.62 11.55
N ASP A 114 7.93 -8.03 12.52
CA ASP A 114 7.76 -9.45 12.90
C ASP A 114 7.28 -10.34 11.76
N TRP A 115 6.56 -9.79 10.76
CA TRP A 115 5.93 -10.53 9.67
C TRP A 115 6.64 -10.37 8.32
N ARG A 116 7.75 -9.64 8.29
CA ARG A 116 8.56 -9.48 7.08
C ARG A 116 9.17 -10.82 6.64
N GLY A 117 9.59 -10.88 5.38
CA GLY A 117 10.15 -12.09 4.78
C GLY A 117 9.11 -13.08 4.21
N ASN A 118 7.80 -12.78 4.36
CA ASN A 118 6.71 -13.62 3.86
C ASN A 118 6.09 -13.12 2.55
N GLY A 119 6.63 -12.07 1.93
CA GLY A 119 6.10 -11.51 0.67
C GLY A 119 4.75 -10.80 0.80
N LEU A 120 4.32 -10.42 2.02
CA LEU A 120 2.99 -9.86 2.29
C LEU A 120 2.65 -8.63 1.46
N GLN A 121 3.63 -7.76 1.16
CA GLN A 121 3.40 -6.59 0.30
C GLN A 121 2.87 -7.01 -1.09
N ARG A 122 3.50 -8.01 -1.71
CA ARG A 122 3.08 -8.53 -3.01
C ARG A 122 1.76 -9.28 -2.91
N ILE A 123 1.61 -10.13 -1.91
CA ILE A 123 0.39 -10.94 -1.71
C ILE A 123 -0.83 -10.02 -1.52
N LEU A 124 -0.72 -8.98 -0.69
CA LEU A 124 -1.83 -8.03 -0.48
C LEU A 124 -2.19 -7.27 -1.75
N LEU A 125 -1.20 -6.87 -2.57
CA LEU A 125 -1.48 -6.25 -3.87
C LEU A 125 -2.19 -7.24 -4.81
N GLU A 126 -1.68 -8.47 -4.94
CA GLU A 126 -2.27 -9.50 -5.80
C GLU A 126 -3.70 -9.84 -5.37
N ASP A 127 -3.97 -9.92 -4.06
CA ASP A 127 -5.30 -10.17 -3.50
C ASP A 127 -6.26 -8.96 -3.65
N ALA A 128 -5.72 -7.75 -3.82
CA ALA A 128 -6.50 -6.55 -4.10
C ALA A 128 -6.98 -6.47 -5.56
N LEU A 129 -6.24 -7.03 -6.53
CA LEU A 129 -6.57 -6.88 -7.95
C LEU A 129 -7.98 -7.36 -8.31
N PRO A 130 -8.47 -8.54 -7.86
CA PRO A 130 -9.83 -8.99 -8.16
C PRO A 130 -10.93 -8.18 -7.46
N LEU A 131 -10.56 -7.33 -6.49
CA LEU A 131 -11.48 -6.50 -5.71
C LEU A 131 -11.54 -5.05 -6.23
N LEU A 132 -10.79 -4.72 -7.27
CA LEU A 132 -10.81 -3.40 -7.87
C LEU A 132 -12.20 -3.04 -8.39
N ARG A 133 -12.51 -1.73 -8.36
CA ARG A 133 -13.70 -1.22 -9.02
C ARG A 133 -13.67 -1.56 -10.52
N PRO A 134 -14.82 -1.92 -11.11
CA PRO A 134 -14.89 -2.11 -12.55
C PRO A 134 -14.38 -0.87 -13.32
N GLY A 135 -13.64 -1.09 -14.39
CA GLY A 135 -13.12 -0.03 -15.25
C GLY A 135 -11.74 0.48 -14.88
N ILE A 136 -11.17 0.08 -13.75
CA ILE A 136 -9.76 0.43 -13.42
C ILE A 136 -8.83 -0.28 -14.41
N VAL A 137 -8.00 0.49 -15.10
CA VAL A 137 -7.06 0.02 -16.13
C VAL A 137 -5.60 0.11 -15.69
N GLY A 138 -5.33 0.80 -14.57
CA GLY A 138 -3.98 0.95 -14.10
C GLY A 138 -3.88 1.38 -12.64
N ILE A 139 -2.70 1.15 -12.06
CA ILE A 139 -2.38 1.51 -10.69
C ILE A 139 -1.09 2.32 -10.70
N GLY A 140 -1.15 3.53 -10.12
CA GLY A 140 0.02 4.35 -9.83
C GLY A 140 0.56 4.07 -8.44
N ALA A 141 1.86 4.21 -8.25
CA ALA A 141 2.52 4.11 -6.95
C ALA A 141 3.68 5.10 -6.83
N THR A 142 4.06 5.43 -5.62
CA THR A 142 5.28 6.21 -5.37
C THR A 142 6.20 5.48 -4.39
N VAL A 143 7.51 5.54 -4.65
CA VAL A 143 8.52 4.93 -3.78
C VAL A 143 9.71 5.89 -3.62
N SER A 144 10.16 6.07 -2.38
CA SER A 144 11.41 6.79 -2.11
C SER A 144 12.61 6.06 -2.73
N PRO A 145 13.53 6.76 -3.44
CA PRO A 145 14.78 6.16 -3.90
C PRO A 145 15.62 5.55 -2.78
N GLY A 146 15.47 6.05 -1.55
CA GLY A 146 16.12 5.51 -0.35
C GLY A 146 15.48 4.21 0.16
N ASN A 147 14.41 3.69 -0.48
CA ASN A 147 13.76 2.44 -0.10
C ASN A 147 13.85 1.37 -1.19
N PRO A 148 15.03 0.75 -1.39
CA PRO A 148 15.23 -0.26 -2.44
C PRO A 148 14.36 -1.51 -2.24
N TYR A 149 13.99 -1.84 -1.01
CA TYR A 149 13.11 -2.99 -0.74
C TYR A 149 11.71 -2.77 -1.31
N SER A 150 11.11 -1.60 -1.06
CA SER A 150 9.81 -1.26 -1.61
C SER A 150 9.85 -1.18 -3.14
N LEU A 151 10.90 -0.58 -3.71
CA LEU A 151 11.09 -0.48 -5.14
C LEU A 151 11.20 -1.87 -5.81
N ASN A 152 11.99 -2.77 -5.23
CA ASN A 152 12.15 -4.13 -5.76
C ASN A 152 10.83 -4.92 -5.68
N ASN A 153 10.09 -4.79 -4.57
CA ASN A 153 8.78 -5.42 -4.45
C ASN A 153 7.78 -4.87 -5.48
N ALA A 154 7.73 -3.55 -5.69
CA ALA A 154 6.86 -2.95 -6.70
C ALA A 154 7.21 -3.46 -8.10
N LYS A 155 8.50 -3.48 -8.48
CA LYS A 155 8.95 -4.05 -9.76
C LYS A 155 8.60 -5.52 -9.92
N ALA A 156 8.82 -6.33 -8.87
CA ALA A 156 8.45 -7.75 -8.87
C ALA A 156 6.94 -7.97 -9.00
N SER A 157 6.12 -6.96 -8.63
CA SER A 157 4.66 -6.95 -8.81
C SER A 157 4.22 -6.35 -10.15
N GLY A 158 5.14 -6.10 -11.08
CA GLY A 158 4.85 -5.60 -12.43
C GLY A 158 4.69 -4.09 -12.55
N PHE A 159 5.17 -3.31 -11.57
CA PHE A 159 5.26 -1.86 -11.73
C PHE A 159 6.52 -1.47 -12.49
N GLU A 160 6.40 -0.47 -13.35
CA GLU A 160 7.50 0.16 -14.08
C GLU A 160 7.71 1.59 -13.59
N ILE A 161 8.96 2.05 -13.57
CA ILE A 161 9.26 3.46 -13.24
C ILE A 161 8.88 4.32 -14.44
N VAL A 162 7.97 5.26 -14.23
CA VAL A 162 7.56 6.26 -15.22
C VAL A 162 8.46 7.49 -15.15
N SER A 163 8.72 7.96 -13.93
CA SER A 163 9.55 9.16 -13.72
C SER A 163 10.14 9.19 -12.31
N ARG A 164 11.03 10.15 -12.08
CA ARG A 164 11.53 10.53 -10.76
C ARG A 164 11.29 12.03 -10.57
N ARG A 165 10.69 12.41 -9.46
CA ARG A 165 10.30 13.80 -9.20
C ARG A 165 10.16 14.08 -7.71
N GLU A 166 10.14 15.35 -7.36
CA GLU A 166 9.76 15.79 -6.01
C GLU A 166 8.24 15.74 -5.84
N MET A 167 7.81 15.17 -4.72
CA MET A 167 6.40 15.04 -4.29
C MET A 167 6.30 15.30 -2.78
N TYR A 168 5.09 15.46 -2.27
CA TYR A 168 4.82 15.58 -0.83
C TYR A 168 5.65 16.67 -0.13
N GLY A 169 5.81 17.85 -0.77
CA GLY A 169 6.54 18.97 -0.17
C GLY A 169 8.05 18.86 -0.27
N GLY A 170 8.60 18.28 -1.34
CA GLY A 170 10.03 18.24 -1.63
C GLY A 170 10.70 16.88 -1.42
N HIS A 171 9.90 15.85 -1.20
CA HIS A 171 10.45 14.49 -1.09
C HIS A 171 10.67 13.86 -2.46
N ASP A 172 11.90 13.41 -2.72
CA ASP A 172 12.26 12.69 -3.95
C ASP A 172 11.57 11.32 -4.02
N ARG A 173 10.87 11.04 -5.12
CA ARG A 173 10.08 9.82 -5.35
C ARG A 173 10.27 9.29 -6.77
N TYR A 174 10.37 7.98 -6.89
CA TYR A 174 10.01 7.31 -8.12
C TYR A 174 8.49 7.27 -8.22
N LEU A 175 7.97 7.65 -9.38
CA LEU A 175 6.59 7.44 -9.77
C LEU A 175 6.54 6.18 -10.64
N LEU A 176 5.69 5.24 -10.26
CA LEU A 176 5.58 3.94 -10.91
C LEU A 176 4.15 3.74 -11.42
N ALA A 177 4.03 2.97 -12.49
CA ALA A 177 2.76 2.55 -13.06
C ALA A 177 2.73 1.04 -13.25
N LYS A 178 1.55 0.45 -13.06
CA LYS A 178 1.20 -0.91 -13.45
C LYS A 178 -0.08 -0.82 -14.28
N HIS A 179 -0.02 -1.25 -15.55
CA HIS A 179 -1.20 -1.49 -16.38
C HIS A 179 -1.82 -2.85 -16.02
N LEU A 180 -3.15 -2.94 -16.10
CA LEU A 180 -3.95 -4.13 -15.73
C LEU A 180 -4.51 -4.82 -16.97
#